data_1da5abfba40319505bd7a8a022990d4f
#
_entry.id   1da5abfba40319505bd7a8a022990d4f
#
_cell.length_a   1.000
_cell.length_b   1.000
_cell.length_c   1.000
_cell.angle_alpha   90.00
_cell.angle_beta   90.00
_cell.angle_gamma   90.00
#
_symmetry.space_group_name_H-M   'P 1'
#
loop_
_entity.id
_entity.type
_entity.pdbx_description
1 polymer ?
#
loop_
_entity_poly.entity_id
_entity_poly.type
_entity_poly.pdbx_seq_one_letter_code
_entity_poly.pdbx_strand_id
1 'polypeptide(L)'
;MRRSFQAAVLLSLAILFVALATSFGWGENADRLITNKAVDTLPDEMLPFFQASRQFLVQHVKRPEPPLPAPNALPGTTKRPPDTDVALPDTDFIQLDHYGPFPFTALPRDYNSAISKYNRRTLAQYGLLPWEIGVYSKKLTDSFRDHNWGDVRINAAVLAHFVIAAHDPFNTTINFDGKASLQPGVNERFNTGLIDRYQLFFFVKTNDAVFIHDPTDYAFEMVLTSHSWVEPILLADRRAHVGLSDYKEDYYDRFYAQAGAILVNQVSNAATDVGSYWMTSWINAGRPQLPSQ
;
A
#
# COMPACT_ATOMS: atom_id res chain seq x y z
N MET A 1 -6.78 37.78 -39.08
CA MET A 1 -6.47 36.32 -39.12
C MET A 1 -5.21 35.87 -38.41
N ARG A 2 -4.25 36.70 -38.03
CA ARG A 2 -3.02 36.26 -37.30
C ARG A 2 -3.15 36.14 -35.78
N ARG A 3 -4.16 36.77 -35.17
CA ARG A 3 -4.36 36.69 -33.69
C ARG A 3 -5.14 35.47 -33.18
N SER A 4 -5.93 34.85 -34.05
CA SER A 4 -6.69 33.63 -33.70
C SER A 4 -5.85 32.35 -33.77
N PHE A 5 -4.73 32.35 -34.49
CA PHE A 5 -3.87 31.18 -34.62
C PHE A 5 -2.92 31.03 -33.41
N GLN A 6 -2.51 32.13 -32.78
CA GLN A 6 -1.66 32.10 -31.58
C GLN A 6 -2.42 31.68 -30.34
N ALA A 7 -3.69 31.98 -30.21
CA ALA A 7 -4.55 31.56 -29.13
C ALA A 7 -4.83 30.04 -29.16
N ALA A 8 -4.97 29.47 -30.35
CA ALA A 8 -5.22 28.03 -30.54
C ALA A 8 -3.97 27.18 -30.19
N VAL A 9 -2.76 27.69 -30.46
CA VAL A 9 -1.49 26.99 -30.15
C VAL A 9 -1.19 27.02 -28.65
N LEU A 10 -1.54 28.10 -27.94
CA LEU A 10 -1.39 28.20 -26.50
C LEU A 10 -2.41 27.35 -25.73
N LEU A 11 -3.60 27.14 -26.28
CA LEU A 11 -4.61 26.27 -25.67
C LEU A 11 -4.28 24.78 -25.83
N SER A 12 -3.57 24.42 -26.92
CA SER A 12 -3.14 23.04 -27.17
C SER A 12 -1.94 22.60 -26.31
N LEU A 13 -1.14 23.54 -25.80
CA LEU A 13 -0.02 23.24 -24.87
C LEU A 13 -0.45 23.14 -23.42
N ALA A 14 -1.64 23.64 -23.07
CA ALA A 14 -2.16 23.57 -21.70
C ALA A 14 -2.87 22.24 -21.36
N ILE A 15 -3.15 21.40 -22.36
CA ILE A 15 -3.89 20.13 -22.17
C ILE A 15 -2.94 18.92 -22.02
N LEU A 16 -1.63 19.09 -22.14
CA LEU A 16 -0.66 17.99 -22.04
C LEU A 16 0.08 17.93 -20.69
N PHE A 17 -0.42 18.58 -19.66
CA PHE A 17 -0.11 18.25 -18.27
C PHE A 17 -1.20 17.34 -17.71
N VAL A 18 -1.42 16.19 -18.33
CA VAL A 18 -1.96 15.04 -17.62
C VAL A 18 -0.91 14.70 -16.58
N ALA A 19 -1.22 15.01 -15.33
CA ALA A 19 -0.48 14.52 -14.19
C ALA A 19 -0.31 13.02 -14.41
N LEU A 20 0.92 12.58 -14.70
CA LEU A 20 1.36 11.25 -14.41
C LEU A 20 1.22 11.14 -12.88
N ALA A 21 0.04 10.74 -12.43
CA ALA A 21 -0.14 10.22 -11.09
C ALA A 21 0.82 9.03 -11.03
N THR A 22 1.99 9.25 -10.44
CA THR A 22 2.89 8.16 -10.08
C THR A 22 2.10 7.31 -9.10
N SER A 23 1.58 6.20 -9.59
CA SER A 23 0.95 5.19 -8.73
C SER A 23 2.04 4.69 -7.80
N PHE A 24 1.99 5.13 -6.55
CA PHE A 24 2.77 4.51 -5.49
C PHE A 24 2.10 3.17 -5.18
N GLY A 25 2.86 2.08 -5.21
CA GLY A 25 2.38 0.75 -4.81
C GLY A 25 2.33 -0.26 -5.96
N TRP A 26 1.85 -1.45 -5.61
CA TRP A 26 1.83 -2.66 -6.45
C TRP A 26 1.02 -2.57 -7.77
N GLY A 27 0.17 -1.57 -7.91
CA GLY A 27 -0.79 -1.47 -8.99
C GLY A 27 -2.06 -2.32 -8.76
N GLU A 28 -3.11 -1.98 -9.50
CA GLU A 28 -4.47 -2.52 -9.28
C GLU A 28 -4.55 -4.06 -9.43
N ASN A 29 -3.79 -4.65 -10.34
CA ASN A 29 -3.80 -6.10 -10.56
C ASN A 29 -3.22 -6.88 -9.38
N ALA A 30 -2.15 -6.37 -8.76
CA ALA A 30 -1.58 -6.97 -7.57
C ALA A 30 -2.48 -6.83 -6.35
N ASP A 31 -3.03 -5.65 -6.11
CA ASP A 31 -3.96 -5.41 -5.00
C ASP A 31 -5.15 -6.37 -5.07
N ARG A 32 -5.71 -6.55 -6.27
CA ARG A 32 -6.79 -7.50 -6.51
C ARG A 32 -6.38 -8.95 -6.30
N LEU A 33 -5.21 -9.36 -6.81
CA LEU A 33 -4.69 -10.71 -6.65
C LEU A 33 -4.47 -11.03 -5.17
N ILE A 34 -3.78 -10.16 -4.44
CA ILE A 34 -3.44 -10.33 -3.03
C ILE A 34 -4.72 -10.39 -2.18
N THR A 35 -5.63 -9.42 -2.36
CA THR A 35 -6.90 -9.37 -1.63
C THR A 35 -7.76 -10.62 -1.89
N ASN A 36 -7.80 -11.07 -3.15
CA ASN A 36 -8.52 -12.30 -3.50
C ASN A 36 -7.93 -13.52 -2.79
N LYS A 37 -6.61 -13.64 -2.71
CA LYS A 37 -5.92 -14.74 -2.04
C LYS A 37 -6.01 -14.67 -0.51
N ALA A 38 -6.08 -13.48 0.06
CA ALA A 38 -6.21 -13.28 1.51
C ALA A 38 -7.49 -13.90 2.08
N VAL A 39 -8.58 -13.91 1.32
CA VAL A 39 -9.83 -14.57 1.75
C VAL A 39 -9.64 -16.07 1.97
N ASP A 40 -8.78 -16.71 1.18
CA ASP A 40 -8.55 -18.16 1.26
C ASP A 40 -7.69 -18.55 2.49
N THR A 41 -7.11 -17.59 3.22
CA THR A 41 -6.31 -17.83 4.43
C THR A 41 -7.12 -17.87 5.71
N LEU A 42 -8.40 -17.45 5.65
CA LEU A 42 -9.25 -17.27 6.82
C LEU A 42 -9.78 -18.58 7.38
N PRO A 43 -10.02 -18.68 8.70
CA PRO A 43 -10.63 -19.85 9.31
C PRO A 43 -12.08 -20.05 8.87
N ASP A 44 -12.56 -21.28 8.99
CA ASP A 44 -13.90 -21.72 8.54
C ASP A 44 -15.04 -20.83 9.06
N GLU A 45 -14.91 -20.29 10.27
CA GLU A 45 -15.93 -19.41 10.87
C GLU A 45 -16.06 -18.06 10.15
N MET A 46 -15.00 -17.60 9.50
CA MET A 46 -14.98 -16.32 8.78
C MET A 46 -15.24 -16.49 7.27
N LEU A 47 -14.89 -17.65 6.72
CA LEU A 47 -14.93 -17.92 5.28
C LEU A 47 -16.26 -17.57 4.61
N PRO A 48 -17.45 -17.97 5.11
CA PRO A 48 -18.72 -17.69 4.40
C PRO A 48 -18.95 -16.20 4.18
N PHE A 49 -18.73 -15.37 5.21
CA PHE A 49 -18.90 -13.92 5.13
C PHE A 49 -17.90 -13.26 4.17
N PHE A 50 -16.62 -13.64 4.26
CA PHE A 50 -15.56 -13.07 3.43
C PHE A 50 -15.62 -13.55 1.98
N GLN A 51 -16.03 -14.80 1.73
CA GLN A 51 -16.27 -15.29 0.38
C GLN A 51 -17.41 -14.54 -0.30
N ALA A 52 -18.50 -14.29 0.42
CA ALA A 52 -19.59 -13.48 -0.08
C ALA A 52 -19.20 -12.01 -0.32
N SER A 53 -18.29 -11.50 0.49
CA SER A 53 -17.76 -10.14 0.38
C SER A 53 -16.58 -10.02 -0.60
N ARG A 54 -16.05 -11.12 -1.12
CA ARG A 54 -14.82 -11.19 -1.93
C ARG A 54 -14.81 -10.20 -3.08
N GLN A 55 -15.86 -10.16 -3.88
CA GLN A 55 -15.93 -9.24 -5.01
C GLN A 55 -15.90 -7.78 -4.55
N PHE A 56 -16.61 -7.45 -3.47
CA PHE A 56 -16.58 -6.11 -2.89
C PHE A 56 -15.17 -5.74 -2.43
N LEU A 57 -14.50 -6.61 -1.65
CA LEU A 57 -13.16 -6.38 -1.13
C LEU A 57 -12.16 -6.12 -2.27
N VAL A 58 -12.16 -6.98 -3.29
CA VAL A 58 -11.27 -6.87 -4.46
C VAL A 58 -11.51 -5.57 -5.27
N GLN A 59 -12.75 -5.09 -5.33
CA GLN A 59 -13.08 -3.83 -6.04
C GLN A 59 -12.80 -2.57 -5.21
N HIS A 60 -12.73 -2.70 -3.87
CA HIS A 60 -12.60 -1.56 -2.96
C HIS A 60 -11.26 -1.55 -2.19
N VAL A 61 -10.31 -2.42 -2.56
CA VAL A 61 -8.95 -2.40 -2.03
C VAL A 61 -8.22 -1.16 -2.58
N LYS A 62 -8.41 -0.05 -1.90
CA LYS A 62 -7.83 1.25 -2.28
C LYS A 62 -7.72 2.15 -1.05
N ARG A 63 -6.88 3.16 -1.17
CA ARG A 63 -6.81 4.23 -0.16
C ARG A 63 -8.20 4.81 0.11
N PRO A 64 -8.53 5.12 1.38
CA PRO A 64 -9.75 5.86 1.68
C PRO A 64 -9.75 7.21 0.98
N GLU A 65 -10.85 7.53 0.33
CA GLU A 65 -11.02 8.87 -0.26
C GLU A 65 -11.07 9.91 0.87
N PRO A 66 -10.38 11.06 0.73
CA PRO A 66 -10.52 12.13 1.69
C PRO A 66 -12.01 12.55 1.75
N PRO A 67 -12.54 12.88 2.92
CA PRO A 67 -13.91 13.34 3.05
C PRO A 67 -14.15 14.52 2.10
N LEU A 68 -15.23 14.46 1.33
CA LEU A 68 -15.64 15.55 0.45
C LEU A 68 -15.74 16.85 1.25
N PRO A 69 -15.25 17.98 0.73
CA PRO A 69 -15.45 19.26 1.36
C PRO A 69 -16.96 19.48 1.58
N ALA A 70 -17.32 20.05 2.75
CA ALA A 70 -18.72 20.32 3.05
C ALA A 70 -19.39 21.08 1.88
N PRO A 71 -20.66 20.78 1.53
CA PRO A 71 -21.34 21.35 0.35
C PRO A 71 -21.31 22.87 0.24
N ASN A 72 -21.02 23.58 1.35
CA ASN A 72 -20.95 25.03 1.47
C ASN A 72 -19.53 25.57 1.72
N ALA A 73 -18.49 24.77 1.55
CA ALA A 73 -17.12 25.26 1.69
C ALA A 73 -16.77 26.15 0.49
N LEU A 74 -16.51 27.43 0.74
CA LEU A 74 -16.01 28.35 -0.27
C LEU A 74 -14.66 27.86 -0.80
N PRO A 75 -14.39 27.94 -2.11
CA PRO A 75 -13.09 27.60 -2.68
C PRO A 75 -11.98 28.39 -1.96
N GLY A 76 -11.01 27.68 -1.37
CA GLY A 76 -9.89 28.29 -0.64
C GLY A 76 -10.10 28.50 0.86
N THR A 77 -11.25 28.14 1.46
CA THR A 77 -11.51 28.27 2.90
C THR A 77 -11.55 26.94 3.64
N THR A 78 -10.70 26.01 3.31
CA THR A 78 -10.41 24.87 4.20
C THR A 78 -9.56 25.34 5.37
N LYS A 79 -10.12 26.23 6.22
CA LYS A 79 -9.66 26.40 7.59
C LYS A 79 -10.09 25.17 8.36
N ARG A 80 -9.23 24.21 8.40
CA ARG A 80 -9.31 23.04 9.24
C ARG A 80 -9.27 23.47 10.69
N PRO A 81 -10.14 22.96 11.58
CA PRO A 81 -9.99 23.15 13.02
C PRO A 81 -8.62 22.60 13.46
N PRO A 82 -7.92 23.30 14.38
CA PRO A 82 -6.54 22.96 14.75
C PRO A 82 -6.36 21.59 15.42
N ASP A 83 -7.41 20.88 15.80
CA ASP A 83 -7.36 19.66 16.60
C ASP A 83 -8.23 18.49 16.10
N THR A 84 -8.77 18.54 14.87
CA THR A 84 -9.46 17.39 14.30
C THR A 84 -8.50 16.58 13.46
N ASP A 85 -8.55 15.27 13.66
CA ASP A 85 -7.76 14.24 12.98
C ASP A 85 -7.47 14.58 11.53
N VAL A 86 -6.20 14.84 11.28
CA VAL A 86 -5.67 15.18 9.96
C VAL A 86 -5.95 13.99 9.07
N ALA A 87 -6.82 14.09 8.07
CA ALA A 87 -6.74 13.24 6.92
C ALA A 87 -5.32 13.42 6.40
N LEU A 88 -4.50 12.40 6.62
CA LEU A 88 -3.08 12.49 6.40
C LEU A 88 -2.85 12.42 4.89
N PRO A 89 -2.08 13.36 4.33
CA PRO A 89 -1.67 13.23 2.94
C PRO A 89 -0.76 12.01 2.83
N ASP A 90 -0.98 11.19 1.83
CA ASP A 90 -0.11 10.09 1.39
C ASP A 90 0.48 9.24 2.52
N THR A 91 -0.32 8.30 3.04
CA THR A 91 0.01 7.49 4.21
C THR A 91 0.37 6.03 3.89
N ASP A 92 0.34 5.66 2.62
CA ASP A 92 0.63 4.32 2.12
C ASP A 92 2.13 4.03 1.91
N PHE A 93 3.00 4.84 2.52
CA PHE A 93 4.44 4.64 2.54
C PHE A 93 5.06 5.05 3.88
N ILE A 94 6.33 4.70 4.07
CA ILE A 94 7.22 5.21 5.11
C ILE A 94 8.66 5.26 4.61
N GLN A 95 9.27 6.44 4.57
CA GLN A 95 10.67 6.62 4.15
C GLN A 95 11.61 6.39 5.32
N LEU A 96 11.92 5.12 5.58
CA LEU A 96 12.69 4.69 6.75
C LEU A 96 14.10 5.31 6.79
N ASP A 97 14.70 5.59 5.64
CA ASP A 97 16.05 6.18 5.53
C ASP A 97 16.21 7.50 6.28
N HIS A 98 15.14 8.23 6.55
CA HIS A 98 15.18 9.46 7.35
C HIS A 98 15.41 9.25 8.84
N TYR A 99 15.29 8.00 9.31
CA TYR A 99 15.35 7.68 10.74
C TYR A 99 16.65 7.03 11.19
N GLY A 100 17.69 7.11 10.36
CA GLY A 100 19.03 6.60 10.66
C GLY A 100 19.37 5.31 9.92
N PRO A 101 20.43 4.59 10.34
CA PRO A 101 20.82 3.36 9.67
C PRO A 101 19.88 2.21 10.00
N PHE A 102 19.77 1.24 9.07
CA PHE A 102 19.05 -0.02 9.31
C PHE A 102 19.54 -0.70 10.62
N PRO A 103 18.67 -1.22 11.45
CA PRO A 103 17.22 -1.38 11.33
C PRO A 103 16.38 -0.21 11.86
N PHE A 104 16.83 1.03 11.74
CA PHE A 104 16.10 2.27 12.03
C PHE A 104 15.58 2.38 13.47
N THR A 105 16.35 1.89 14.44
CA THR A 105 15.99 1.86 15.86
C THR A 105 15.76 3.24 16.49
N ALA A 106 16.17 4.29 15.78
CA ALA A 106 15.89 5.66 16.20
C ALA A 106 14.39 6.03 16.05
N LEU A 107 13.61 5.33 15.22
CA LEU A 107 12.18 5.58 15.05
C LEU A 107 11.38 4.85 16.15
N PRO A 108 10.71 5.59 17.08
CA PRO A 108 9.81 4.95 18.04
C PRO A 108 8.59 4.35 17.33
N ARG A 109 8.21 3.13 17.69
CA ARG A 109 7.01 2.48 17.16
C ARG A 109 5.71 3.03 17.76
N ASP A 110 5.75 3.48 19.03
CA ASP A 110 4.65 4.23 19.62
C ASP A 110 4.52 5.61 18.98
N TYR A 111 3.32 5.93 18.49
CA TYR A 111 3.06 7.15 17.73
C TYR A 111 3.29 8.43 18.53
N ASN A 112 2.90 8.46 19.81
CA ASN A 112 3.08 9.64 20.66
C ASN A 112 4.57 9.88 20.92
N SER A 113 5.33 8.83 21.18
CA SER A 113 6.78 8.88 21.31
C SER A 113 7.45 9.35 20.01
N ALA A 114 6.97 8.90 18.86
CA ALA A 114 7.44 9.33 17.56
C ALA A 114 7.16 10.82 17.32
N ILE A 115 5.94 11.30 17.63
CA ILE A 115 5.57 12.73 17.57
C ILE A 115 6.47 13.56 18.48
N SER A 116 6.71 13.09 19.71
CA SER A 116 7.55 13.79 20.68
C SER A 116 8.98 13.96 20.17
N LYS A 117 9.49 13.00 19.42
CA LYS A 117 10.86 13.01 18.88
C LYS A 117 11.00 13.76 17.57
N TYR A 118 10.06 13.59 16.63
CA TYR A 118 10.20 14.08 15.26
C TYR A 118 9.17 15.16 14.86
N ASN A 119 8.19 15.43 15.69
CA ASN A 119 6.97 16.21 15.47
C ASN A 119 6.04 15.63 14.37
N ARG A 120 4.75 15.99 14.47
CA ARG A 120 3.68 15.46 13.58
C ARG A 120 3.91 15.78 12.10
N ARG A 121 4.39 16.99 11.79
CA ARG A 121 4.60 17.43 10.41
C ARG A 121 5.71 16.62 9.72
N THR A 122 6.81 16.36 10.41
CA THR A 122 7.92 15.55 9.90
C THR A 122 7.49 14.11 9.64
N LEU A 123 6.77 13.49 10.60
CA LEU A 123 6.26 12.14 10.43
C LEU A 123 5.30 12.08 9.23
N ALA A 124 4.37 13.02 9.10
CA ALA A 124 3.44 13.08 7.97
C ALA A 124 4.15 13.26 6.62
N GLN A 125 5.28 13.99 6.60
CA GLN A 125 6.09 14.16 5.38
C GLN A 125 6.80 12.87 4.97
N TYR A 126 7.27 12.07 5.93
CA TYR A 126 8.04 10.85 5.67
C TYR A 126 7.21 9.59 5.66
N GLY A 127 5.89 9.73 5.84
CA GLY A 127 4.91 8.66 5.76
C GLY A 127 4.58 8.01 7.09
N LEU A 128 3.38 7.43 7.17
CA LEU A 128 2.78 6.96 8.42
C LEU A 128 2.27 5.51 8.33
N LEU A 129 2.63 4.79 7.28
CA LEU A 129 2.07 3.50 6.92
C LEU A 129 1.91 2.50 8.10
N PRO A 130 2.91 2.23 8.98
CA PRO A 130 2.73 1.27 10.06
C PRO A 130 1.66 1.69 11.07
N TRP A 131 1.56 2.99 11.37
CA TRP A 131 0.56 3.50 12.31
C TRP A 131 -0.85 3.50 11.71
N GLU A 132 -0.99 3.77 10.39
CA GLU A 132 -2.27 3.66 9.69
C GLU A 132 -2.81 2.24 9.68
N ILE A 133 -1.95 1.24 9.52
CA ILE A 133 -2.32 -0.18 9.66
C ILE A 133 -2.90 -0.42 11.05
N GLY A 134 -2.27 0.07 12.13
CA GLY A 134 -2.79 -0.03 13.49
C GLY A 134 -4.15 0.66 13.66
N VAL A 135 -4.30 1.87 13.11
CA VAL A 135 -5.58 2.62 13.14
C VAL A 135 -6.69 1.84 12.43
N TYR A 136 -6.45 1.32 11.23
CA TYR A 136 -7.48 0.59 10.47
C TYR A 136 -7.75 -0.80 11.04
N SER A 137 -6.77 -1.47 11.65
CA SER A 137 -6.99 -2.69 12.42
C SER A 137 -7.95 -2.43 13.59
N LYS A 138 -7.79 -1.30 14.30
CA LYS A 138 -8.73 -0.89 15.36
C LYS A 138 -10.11 -0.57 14.80
N LYS A 139 -10.21 0.21 13.72
CA LYS A 139 -11.50 0.53 13.08
C LYS A 139 -12.25 -0.73 12.67
N LEU A 140 -11.55 -1.70 12.08
CA LEU A 140 -12.15 -2.98 11.70
C LEU A 140 -12.61 -3.76 12.93
N THR A 141 -11.81 -3.79 14.02
CA THR A 141 -12.20 -4.39 15.30
C THR A 141 -13.49 -3.76 15.85
N ASP A 142 -13.55 -2.44 15.87
CA ASP A 142 -14.73 -1.71 16.35
C ASP A 142 -15.98 -2.00 15.47
N SER A 143 -15.82 -2.03 14.14
CA SER A 143 -16.90 -2.38 13.20
C SER A 143 -17.44 -3.80 13.44
N PHE A 144 -16.57 -4.77 13.71
CA PHE A 144 -16.99 -6.14 14.09
C PHE A 144 -17.76 -6.14 15.43
N ARG A 145 -17.25 -5.42 16.44
CA ARG A 145 -17.86 -5.34 17.76
C ARG A 145 -19.26 -4.74 17.70
N ASP A 146 -19.42 -3.70 16.87
CA ASP A 146 -20.68 -2.99 16.68
C ASP A 146 -21.64 -3.70 15.72
N HIS A 147 -21.25 -4.84 15.16
CA HIS A 147 -22.01 -5.62 14.15
C HIS A 147 -22.37 -4.77 12.91
N ASN A 148 -21.56 -3.75 12.59
CA ASN A 148 -21.75 -2.91 11.40
C ASN A 148 -21.06 -3.58 10.18
N TRP A 149 -21.78 -4.51 9.56
CA TRP A 149 -21.24 -5.34 8.47
C TRP A 149 -20.89 -4.55 7.19
N GLY A 150 -21.50 -3.37 7.02
CA GLY A 150 -21.12 -2.42 5.96
C GLY A 150 -19.72 -1.88 6.19
N ASP A 151 -19.46 -1.34 7.37
CA ASP A 151 -18.16 -0.80 7.75
C ASP A 151 -17.11 -1.91 7.90
N VAL A 152 -17.48 -3.13 8.30
CA VAL A 152 -16.57 -4.29 8.28
C VAL A 152 -15.98 -4.48 6.89
N ARG A 153 -16.81 -4.50 5.83
CA ARG A 153 -16.34 -4.66 4.46
C ARG A 153 -15.46 -3.51 3.99
N ILE A 154 -15.87 -2.27 4.30
CA ILE A 154 -15.11 -1.07 3.93
C ILE A 154 -13.75 -1.05 4.64
N ASN A 155 -13.75 -1.19 5.96
CA ASN A 155 -12.51 -1.13 6.76
C ASN A 155 -11.60 -2.33 6.47
N ALA A 156 -12.14 -3.52 6.15
CA ALA A 156 -11.35 -4.66 5.71
C ALA A 156 -10.65 -4.39 4.37
N ALA A 157 -11.34 -3.77 3.40
CA ALA A 157 -10.74 -3.41 2.11
C ALA A 157 -9.65 -2.35 2.26
N VAL A 158 -9.88 -1.31 3.07
CA VAL A 158 -8.88 -0.26 3.32
C VAL A 158 -7.67 -0.81 4.09
N LEU A 159 -7.91 -1.64 5.11
CA LEU A 159 -6.82 -2.28 5.85
C LEU A 159 -5.98 -3.18 4.93
N ALA A 160 -6.62 -3.93 4.03
CA ALA A 160 -5.92 -4.72 3.02
C ALA A 160 -4.99 -3.85 2.17
N HIS A 161 -5.45 -2.69 1.68
CA HIS A 161 -4.62 -1.76 0.92
C HIS A 161 -3.34 -1.36 1.68
N PHE A 162 -3.45 -0.94 2.95
CA PHE A 162 -2.28 -0.56 3.73
C PHE A 162 -1.34 -1.73 4.04
N VAL A 163 -1.87 -2.91 4.34
CA VAL A 163 -1.05 -4.12 4.56
C VAL A 163 -0.32 -4.50 3.27
N ILE A 164 -0.98 -4.45 2.13
CA ILE A 164 -0.37 -4.69 0.81
C ILE A 164 0.74 -3.67 0.54
N ALA A 165 0.48 -2.38 0.81
CA ALA A 165 1.47 -1.32 0.66
C ALA A 165 2.71 -1.54 1.53
N ALA A 166 2.57 -2.12 2.74
CA ALA A 166 3.69 -2.44 3.62
C ALA A 166 4.60 -3.57 3.09
N HIS A 167 4.10 -4.39 2.18
CA HIS A 167 4.89 -5.42 1.49
C HIS A 167 5.59 -4.92 0.24
N ASP A 168 5.37 -3.66 -0.17
CA ASP A 168 6.11 -3.05 -1.28
C ASP A 168 7.43 -2.48 -0.78
N PRO A 169 8.59 -3.02 -1.22
CA PRO A 169 9.89 -2.50 -0.82
C PRO A 169 10.07 -1.01 -1.14
N PHE A 170 9.55 -0.54 -2.26
CA PHE A 170 9.71 0.86 -2.67
C PHE A 170 8.84 1.84 -1.88
N ASN A 171 7.80 1.38 -1.18
CA ASN A 171 7.05 2.20 -0.22
C ASN A 171 7.82 2.45 1.09
N THR A 172 8.99 1.84 1.29
CA THR A 172 9.75 1.91 2.54
C THR A 172 11.00 2.79 2.47
N THR A 173 11.33 3.34 1.31
CA THR A 173 12.59 4.05 1.06
C THR A 173 12.40 5.40 0.39
N ILE A 174 13.33 6.33 0.65
CA ILE A 174 13.44 7.61 -0.08
C ILE A 174 13.75 7.40 -1.57
N ASN A 175 14.38 6.29 -1.92
CA ASN A 175 14.70 5.92 -3.31
C ASN A 175 13.54 5.17 -4.00
N PHE A 176 12.31 5.51 -3.68
CA PHE A 176 11.09 4.82 -4.11
C PHE A 176 10.95 4.63 -5.62
N ASP A 177 11.53 5.49 -6.44
CA ASP A 177 11.49 5.41 -7.91
C ASP A 177 12.87 5.11 -8.53
N GLY A 178 13.88 4.80 -7.71
CA GLY A 178 15.23 4.49 -8.16
C GLY A 178 16.03 5.70 -8.66
N LYS A 179 15.53 6.94 -8.50
CA LYS A 179 16.24 8.14 -8.99
C LYS A 179 17.59 8.34 -8.30
N ALA A 180 17.68 8.06 -7.00
CA ALA A 180 18.92 8.18 -6.24
C ALA A 180 20.00 7.16 -6.68
N SER A 181 19.59 6.01 -7.23
CA SER A 181 20.45 4.97 -7.77
C SER A 181 20.66 5.04 -9.29
N LEU A 182 20.16 6.10 -9.95
CA LEU A 182 20.17 6.28 -11.41
C LEU A 182 19.37 5.19 -12.18
N GLN A 183 18.29 4.71 -11.58
CA GLN A 183 17.40 3.67 -12.12
C GLN A 183 15.93 4.15 -12.13
N PRO A 184 15.61 5.36 -12.67
CA PRO A 184 14.27 5.90 -12.59
C PRO A 184 13.24 4.95 -13.19
N GLY A 185 12.05 4.85 -12.57
CA GLY A 185 10.96 3.96 -12.98
C GLY A 185 11.13 2.51 -12.55
N VAL A 186 12.11 2.18 -11.67
CA VAL A 186 12.29 0.80 -11.19
C VAL A 186 11.08 0.30 -10.40
N ASN A 187 10.40 1.18 -9.66
CA ASN A 187 9.19 0.84 -8.93
C ASN A 187 8.11 0.30 -9.88
N GLU A 188 7.79 1.05 -10.92
CA GLU A 188 6.79 0.62 -11.91
C GLU A 188 7.23 -0.69 -12.61
N ARG A 189 8.51 -0.82 -12.97
CA ARG A 189 9.02 -2.04 -13.60
C ARG A 189 8.93 -3.26 -12.70
N PHE A 190 9.22 -3.13 -11.41
CA PHE A 190 9.15 -4.23 -10.45
C PHE A 190 7.70 -4.59 -10.11
N ASN A 191 6.90 -3.61 -9.71
CA ASN A 191 5.53 -3.83 -9.26
C ASN A 191 4.61 -4.13 -10.45
N THR A 192 4.18 -3.12 -11.19
CA THR A 192 3.23 -3.30 -12.29
C THR A 192 3.85 -4.12 -13.44
N GLY A 193 5.08 -3.79 -13.83
CA GLY A 193 5.71 -4.38 -15.00
C GLY A 193 5.93 -5.88 -14.92
N LEU A 194 6.42 -6.40 -13.79
CA LEU A 194 6.59 -7.85 -13.60
C LEU A 194 5.25 -8.55 -13.33
N ILE A 195 4.35 -7.94 -12.56
CA ILE A 195 3.06 -8.56 -12.26
C ILE A 195 2.22 -8.72 -13.52
N ASP A 196 2.07 -7.68 -14.32
CA ASP A 196 1.24 -7.73 -15.54
C ASP A 196 1.74 -8.78 -16.55
N ARG A 197 3.05 -9.03 -16.59
CA ARG A 197 3.64 -10.02 -17.48
C ARG A 197 3.57 -11.44 -16.95
N TYR A 198 3.82 -11.63 -15.65
CA TYR A 198 4.14 -12.96 -15.12
C TYR A 198 3.13 -13.49 -14.10
N GLN A 199 2.10 -12.71 -13.67
CA GLN A 199 1.14 -13.13 -12.64
C GLN A 199 0.45 -14.47 -12.92
N LEU A 200 0.25 -14.83 -14.19
CA LEU A 200 -0.34 -16.11 -14.57
C LEU A 200 0.58 -17.31 -14.28
N PHE A 201 1.87 -17.05 -14.09
CA PHE A 201 2.87 -18.06 -13.74
C PHE A 201 3.21 -18.04 -12.26
N PHE A 202 2.63 -17.12 -11.46
CA PHE A 202 2.90 -17.03 -10.04
C PHE A 202 2.23 -18.19 -9.30
N PHE A 203 3.02 -18.89 -8.53
CA PHE A 203 2.50 -19.77 -7.50
C PHE A 203 2.45 -18.99 -6.18
N VAL A 204 1.35 -18.26 -5.97
CA VAL A 204 1.11 -17.54 -4.71
C VAL A 204 0.82 -18.57 -3.62
N LYS A 205 1.79 -18.80 -2.74
CA LYS A 205 1.67 -19.73 -1.62
C LYS A 205 1.32 -18.94 -0.36
N THR A 206 0.07 -19.02 0.05
CA THR A 206 -0.39 -18.47 1.32
C THR A 206 -0.27 -19.50 2.44
N ASN A 207 -0.13 -19.01 3.66
CA ASN A 207 -0.33 -19.79 4.89
C ASN A 207 -1.69 -19.41 5.49
N ASP A 208 -2.17 -20.22 6.45
CA ASP A 208 -3.34 -19.87 7.22
C ASP A 208 -3.11 -18.57 8.00
N ALA A 209 -4.16 -17.79 8.17
CA ALA A 209 -4.12 -16.54 8.95
C ALA A 209 -3.72 -16.85 10.40
N VAL A 210 -2.89 -16.00 10.99
CA VAL A 210 -2.43 -16.11 12.36
C VAL A 210 -2.82 -14.88 13.17
N PHE A 211 -2.98 -15.06 14.49
CA PHE A 211 -3.29 -13.95 15.39
C PHE A 211 -2.07 -13.05 15.60
N ILE A 212 -2.26 -11.74 15.44
CA ILE A 212 -1.24 -10.70 15.63
C ILE A 212 -1.46 -10.03 16.99
N HIS A 213 -0.48 -10.17 17.90
CA HIS A 213 -0.59 -9.62 19.26
C HIS A 213 -0.64 -8.09 19.28
N ASP A 214 0.23 -7.44 18.54
CA ASP A 214 0.27 -5.99 18.37
C ASP A 214 0.28 -5.63 16.89
N PRO A 215 -0.86 -5.18 16.33
CA PRO A 215 -0.98 -4.84 14.92
C PRO A 215 -0.04 -3.73 14.44
N THR A 216 0.26 -2.75 15.29
CA THR A 216 1.18 -1.65 14.93
C THR A 216 2.63 -2.12 14.94
N ASP A 217 3.04 -2.86 15.97
CA ASP A 217 4.40 -3.38 16.05
C ASP A 217 4.71 -4.36 14.91
N TYR A 218 3.75 -5.23 14.59
CA TYR A 218 3.88 -6.16 13.46
C TYR A 218 3.96 -5.42 12.11
N ALA A 219 3.23 -4.31 11.95
CA ALA A 219 3.35 -3.46 10.76
C ALA A 219 4.77 -2.90 10.58
N PHE A 220 5.45 -2.55 11.66
CA PHE A 220 6.87 -2.17 11.61
C PHE A 220 7.76 -3.32 11.16
N GLU A 221 7.53 -4.55 11.62
CA GLU A 221 8.28 -5.72 11.15
C GLU A 221 8.08 -5.95 9.64
N MET A 222 6.85 -5.79 9.13
CA MET A 222 6.57 -5.90 7.69
C MET A 222 7.36 -4.88 6.88
N VAL A 223 7.32 -3.59 7.23
CA VAL A 223 8.03 -2.55 6.47
C VAL A 223 9.56 -2.68 6.59
N LEU A 224 10.09 -3.14 7.73
CA LEU A 224 11.51 -3.43 7.88
C LEU A 224 11.96 -4.61 7.00
N THR A 225 11.16 -5.66 6.96
CA THR A 225 11.41 -6.82 6.10
C THR A 225 11.36 -6.41 4.62
N SER A 226 10.34 -5.64 4.23
CA SER A 226 10.20 -5.14 2.86
C SER A 226 11.37 -4.23 2.47
N HIS A 227 11.80 -3.34 3.36
CA HIS A 227 12.96 -2.46 3.13
C HIS A 227 14.23 -3.25 2.81
N SER A 228 14.43 -4.39 3.44
CA SER A 228 15.62 -5.23 3.20
C SER A 228 15.73 -5.73 1.75
N TRP A 229 14.65 -5.70 0.98
CA TRP A 229 14.63 -6.10 -0.43
C TRP A 229 14.92 -4.96 -1.42
N VAL A 230 14.98 -3.69 -0.98
CA VAL A 230 15.23 -2.55 -1.87
C VAL A 230 16.53 -2.73 -2.65
N GLU A 231 17.65 -2.91 -1.96
CA GLU A 231 18.97 -3.07 -2.61
C GLU A 231 19.07 -4.32 -3.49
N PRO A 232 18.59 -5.50 -3.08
CA PRO A 232 18.52 -6.68 -3.97
C PRO A 232 17.76 -6.43 -5.26
N ILE A 233 16.62 -5.72 -5.20
CA ILE A 233 15.82 -5.39 -6.39
C ILE A 233 16.55 -4.39 -7.30
N LEU A 234 17.13 -3.33 -6.73
CA LEU A 234 17.94 -2.37 -7.47
C LEU A 234 19.13 -3.05 -8.16
N LEU A 235 19.77 -3.99 -7.50
CA LEU A 235 20.87 -4.77 -8.10
C LEU A 235 20.37 -5.65 -9.24
N ALA A 236 19.21 -6.29 -9.09
CA ALA A 236 18.59 -7.11 -10.11
C ALA A 236 18.20 -6.29 -11.35
N ASP A 237 17.57 -5.12 -11.16
CA ASP A 237 17.22 -4.20 -12.24
C ASP A 237 18.47 -3.76 -13.03
N ARG A 238 19.52 -3.34 -12.33
CA ARG A 238 20.78 -2.93 -12.95
C ARG A 238 21.40 -4.05 -13.78
N ARG A 239 21.44 -5.27 -13.24
CA ARG A 239 21.99 -6.45 -13.94
C ARG A 239 21.14 -6.83 -15.14
N ALA A 240 19.82 -6.75 -15.04
CA ALA A 240 18.90 -7.05 -16.12
C ALA A 240 19.11 -6.11 -17.33
N HIS A 241 19.44 -4.83 -17.07
CA HIS A 241 19.63 -3.82 -18.11
C HIS A 241 21.02 -3.84 -18.78
N VAL A 242 21.98 -4.61 -18.28
CA VAL A 242 23.35 -4.64 -18.85
C VAL A 242 23.30 -5.02 -20.33
N GLY A 243 23.88 -4.13 -21.18
CA GLY A 243 23.97 -4.32 -22.63
C GLY A 243 22.66 -4.11 -23.39
N LEU A 244 21.62 -3.59 -22.72
CA LEU A 244 20.34 -3.25 -23.35
C LEU A 244 20.20 -1.73 -23.44
N SER A 245 19.51 -1.26 -24.48
CA SER A 245 19.20 0.17 -24.69
C SER A 245 17.80 0.57 -24.21
N ASP A 246 16.96 -0.41 -23.88
CA ASP A 246 15.57 -0.22 -23.51
C ASP A 246 15.08 -1.25 -22.47
N TYR A 247 13.86 -1.03 -21.97
CA TYR A 247 13.18 -1.90 -21.00
C TYR A 247 12.05 -2.69 -21.69
N LYS A 248 12.44 -3.57 -22.64
CA LYS A 248 11.52 -4.48 -23.35
C LYS A 248 11.59 -5.91 -22.81
N GLU A 249 11.07 -6.89 -23.58
CA GLU A 249 10.91 -8.27 -23.13
C GLU A 249 12.22 -8.89 -22.62
N ASP A 250 13.35 -8.74 -23.33
CA ASP A 250 14.66 -9.26 -22.89
C ASP A 250 15.07 -8.73 -21.51
N TYR A 251 14.74 -7.46 -21.23
CA TYR A 251 14.98 -6.87 -19.91
C TYR A 251 14.06 -7.51 -18.86
N TYR A 252 12.74 -7.61 -19.12
CA TYR A 252 11.79 -8.14 -18.16
C TYR A 252 12.05 -9.61 -17.87
N ASP A 253 12.42 -10.43 -18.85
CA ASP A 253 12.80 -11.82 -18.64
C ASP A 253 14.01 -11.96 -17.71
N ARG A 254 15.05 -11.13 -17.91
CA ARG A 254 16.24 -11.11 -17.05
C ARG A 254 15.91 -10.56 -15.65
N PHE A 255 15.04 -9.57 -15.56
CA PHE A 255 14.65 -8.97 -14.29
C PHE A 255 13.80 -9.95 -13.47
N TYR A 256 12.84 -10.62 -14.11
CA TYR A 256 12.05 -11.66 -13.46
C TYR A 256 12.90 -12.85 -13.01
N ALA A 257 13.86 -13.28 -13.81
CA ALA A 257 14.77 -14.34 -13.43
C ALA A 257 15.58 -14.04 -12.15
N GLN A 258 15.82 -12.76 -11.83
CA GLN A 258 16.58 -12.33 -10.66
C GLN A 258 15.72 -11.87 -9.49
N ALA A 259 14.64 -11.16 -9.74
CA ALA A 259 13.77 -10.54 -8.73
C ALA A 259 12.40 -11.21 -8.57
N GLY A 260 12.02 -12.12 -9.48
CA GLY A 260 10.69 -12.75 -9.46
C GLY A 260 10.40 -13.53 -8.18
N ALA A 261 11.40 -14.19 -7.59
CA ALA A 261 11.23 -14.88 -6.31
C ALA A 261 10.93 -13.90 -5.16
N ILE A 262 11.55 -12.72 -5.15
CA ILE A 262 11.27 -11.67 -4.18
C ILE A 262 9.82 -11.21 -4.35
N LEU A 263 9.42 -10.92 -5.59
CA LEU A 263 8.08 -10.48 -5.94
C LEU A 263 7.01 -11.48 -5.46
N VAL A 264 7.15 -12.75 -5.82
CA VAL A 264 6.19 -13.81 -5.46
C VAL A 264 6.13 -14.00 -3.95
N ASN A 265 7.25 -13.91 -3.23
CA ASN A 265 7.29 -14.00 -1.78
C ASN A 265 6.56 -12.82 -1.13
N GLN A 266 6.78 -11.58 -1.60
CA GLN A 266 6.11 -10.40 -1.07
C GLN A 266 4.59 -10.48 -1.31
N VAL A 267 4.15 -10.87 -2.49
CA VAL A 267 2.74 -11.11 -2.82
C VAL A 267 2.11 -12.19 -1.92
N SER A 268 2.83 -13.29 -1.69
CA SER A 268 2.36 -14.41 -0.86
C SER A 268 2.24 -14.03 0.61
N ASN A 269 3.24 -13.32 1.14
CA ASN A 269 3.23 -12.83 2.51
C ASN A 269 2.15 -11.77 2.71
N ALA A 270 2.00 -10.84 1.76
CA ALA A 270 0.94 -9.84 1.81
C ALA A 270 -0.45 -10.46 1.92
N ALA A 271 -0.73 -11.51 1.13
CA ALA A 271 -2.02 -12.20 1.19
C ALA A 271 -2.25 -12.88 2.56
N THR A 272 -1.23 -13.52 3.11
CA THR A 272 -1.29 -14.14 4.45
C THR A 272 -1.52 -13.10 5.54
N ASP A 273 -0.80 -11.97 5.47
CA ASP A 273 -0.88 -10.93 6.49
C ASP A 273 -2.19 -10.16 6.43
N VAL A 274 -2.74 -9.90 5.25
CA VAL A 274 -4.09 -9.32 5.12
C VAL A 274 -5.11 -10.19 5.85
N GLY A 275 -5.12 -11.50 5.61
CA GLY A 275 -6.00 -12.42 6.33
C GLY A 275 -5.76 -12.44 7.82
N SER A 276 -4.49 -12.40 8.25
CA SER A 276 -4.09 -12.36 9.65
C SER A 276 -4.60 -11.10 10.36
N TYR A 277 -4.54 -9.94 9.72
CA TYR A 277 -5.11 -8.69 10.24
C TYR A 277 -6.64 -8.73 10.33
N TRP A 278 -7.33 -9.29 9.33
CA TRP A 278 -8.78 -9.47 9.37
C TRP A 278 -9.20 -10.39 10.50
N MET A 279 -8.54 -11.55 10.63
CA MET A 279 -8.81 -12.51 11.70
C MET A 279 -8.50 -11.92 13.09
N THR A 280 -7.38 -11.22 13.22
CA THR A 280 -7.00 -10.55 14.47
C THR A 280 -8.06 -9.54 14.91
N SER A 281 -8.55 -8.73 13.96
CA SER A 281 -9.61 -7.75 14.25
C SER A 281 -10.91 -8.42 14.70
N TRP A 282 -11.28 -9.54 14.09
CA TRP A 282 -12.45 -10.32 14.49
C TRP A 282 -12.29 -10.96 15.88
N ILE A 283 -11.10 -11.52 16.18
CA ILE A 283 -10.79 -12.09 17.50
C ILE A 283 -10.84 -10.98 18.58
N ASN A 284 -10.22 -9.84 18.34
CA ASN A 284 -10.19 -8.69 19.26
C ASN A 284 -11.57 -8.06 19.48
N ALA A 285 -12.51 -8.26 18.56
CA ALA A 285 -13.91 -7.88 18.71
C ALA A 285 -14.73 -8.88 19.56
N GLY A 286 -14.14 -9.99 20.00
CA GLY A 286 -14.83 -11.02 20.76
C GLY A 286 -15.43 -12.12 19.89
N ARG A 287 -14.99 -12.29 18.65
CA ARG A 287 -15.47 -13.31 17.68
C ARG A 287 -17.00 -13.24 17.47
N PRO A 288 -17.55 -12.08 17.09
CA PRO A 288 -18.97 -11.97 16.85
C PRO A 288 -19.42 -12.95 15.75
N GLN A 289 -20.63 -13.46 15.89
CA GLN A 289 -21.21 -14.32 14.85
C GLN A 289 -21.37 -13.51 13.55
N LEU A 290 -20.75 -13.97 12.49
CA LEU A 290 -20.86 -13.34 11.17
C LEU A 290 -22.18 -13.71 10.51
N PRO A 291 -22.82 -12.80 9.73
CA PRO A 291 -24.05 -13.14 9.06
C PRO A 291 -23.82 -14.27 8.05
N SER A 292 -24.64 -15.31 8.15
CA SER A 292 -24.84 -16.24 7.06
C SER A 292 -25.69 -15.57 5.99
N GLN A 293 -25.30 -15.62 4.73
CA GLN A 293 -26.06 -15.04 3.61
C GLN A 293 -27.51 -15.48 3.56
#